data_49d23370b9147a922a82b2fa28a6893b
#
_entry.id   49d23370b9147a922a82b2fa28a6893b
#
_cell.length_a   1.000
_cell.length_b   1.000
_cell.length_c   1.000
_cell.angle_alpha   90.00
_cell.angle_beta   90.00
_cell.angle_gamma   90.00
#
_symmetry.space_group_name_H-M   'P 1'
#
loop_
_entity.id
_entity.type
_entity.pdbx_description
1 polymer ?
#
loop_
_entity_poly.entity_id
_entity_poly.type
_entity_poly.pdbx_seq_one_letter_code
_entity_poly.pdbx_strand_id
1 'polypeptide(L)'
;METVKEAIKTVRLTKKYRDTTAVNSLDLTVSDGELFALLGVNGAGKTTTVKMLSCLTKPTSGDAFLMGKSIVTNPAAVKEIIGVSPQETAVAPGLTVRENLELMCAFHGFSAEKRRAKTEELASRFGLDSVYGKKAGKLSGGWQRRLSIAMALVSEPRILFLDEPTLGLDVLARSDLWDAVRSLKGKITVVLTTHYMEEAEALSDRIGILSHGRLRICGTAQELCAAAGETRFEEAFIKLAGEGVQ
;
A
#
# COMPACT_ATOMS: atom_id res chain seq x y z
N MET A 1 11.13 -14.51 23.91
CA MET A 1 10.95 -13.39 22.93
C MET A 1 10.46 -14.04 21.66
N GLU A 2 9.20 -13.84 21.29
CA GLU A 2 8.72 -14.26 19.97
C GLU A 2 9.48 -13.45 18.92
N THR A 3 10.17 -14.14 18.02
CA THR A 3 10.82 -13.49 16.88
C THR A 3 9.73 -12.88 15.99
N VAL A 4 9.61 -11.58 15.99
CA VAL A 4 8.69 -10.86 15.10
C VAL A 4 9.00 -11.29 13.66
N LYS A 5 8.03 -11.92 12.99
CA LYS A 5 8.22 -12.45 11.65
C LYS A 5 8.25 -11.30 10.65
N GLU A 6 9.34 -11.18 9.90
CA GLU A 6 9.48 -10.18 8.85
C GLU A 6 8.55 -10.52 7.67
N ALA A 7 7.64 -9.60 7.32
CA ALA A 7 6.83 -9.72 6.10
C ALA A 7 7.58 -9.19 4.89
N ILE A 8 8.27 -8.06 5.07
CA ILE A 8 9.07 -7.43 4.00
C ILE A 8 10.45 -7.09 4.57
N LYS A 9 11.48 -7.40 3.81
CA LYS A 9 12.86 -6.96 4.06
C LYS A 9 13.51 -6.53 2.76
N THR A 10 13.98 -5.30 2.69
CA THR A 10 14.77 -4.82 1.55
C THR A 10 16.25 -4.78 1.92
N VAL A 11 17.10 -5.06 0.94
CA VAL A 11 18.56 -5.08 1.09
C VAL A 11 19.18 -4.21 0.01
N ARG A 12 19.57 -3.01 0.36
CA ARG A 12 20.16 -1.97 -0.52
C ARG A 12 19.38 -1.81 -1.83
N LEU A 13 18.04 -1.87 -1.74
CA LEU A 13 17.15 -1.84 -2.89
C LEU A 13 17.30 -0.52 -3.65
N THR A 14 17.68 -0.59 -4.93
CA THR A 14 18.00 0.60 -5.73
C THR A 14 17.30 0.56 -7.07
N LYS A 15 16.78 1.71 -7.51
CA LYS A 15 16.23 1.91 -8.85
C LYS A 15 16.76 3.18 -9.48
N LYS A 16 17.38 3.01 -10.64
CA LYS A 16 17.82 4.11 -11.51
C LYS A 16 17.03 4.10 -12.81
N TYR A 17 16.61 5.28 -13.26
CA TYR A 17 16.02 5.53 -14.56
C TYR A 17 16.89 6.54 -15.29
N ARG A 18 17.63 6.09 -16.31
CA ARG A 18 18.61 6.93 -17.01
C ARG A 18 19.52 7.66 -15.98
N ASP A 19 19.43 8.99 -15.92
CA ASP A 19 20.26 9.83 -15.04
C ASP A 19 19.68 10.05 -13.63
N THR A 20 18.44 9.56 -13.38
CA THR A 20 17.75 9.78 -12.10
C THR A 20 17.77 8.51 -11.25
N THR A 21 18.27 8.63 -10.02
CA THR A 21 18.15 7.58 -9.00
C THR A 21 16.85 7.79 -8.21
N ALA A 22 15.81 7.04 -8.57
CA ALA A 22 14.49 7.17 -7.94
C ALA A 22 14.41 6.53 -6.55
N VAL A 23 15.16 5.44 -6.31
CA VAL A 23 15.34 4.79 -5.01
C VAL A 23 16.81 4.42 -4.88
N ASN A 24 17.42 4.75 -3.75
CA ASN A 24 18.86 4.65 -3.51
C ASN A 24 19.16 3.89 -2.22
N SER A 25 19.59 2.64 -2.35
CA SER A 25 20.02 1.77 -1.25
C SER A 25 19.01 1.74 -0.10
N LEU A 26 17.74 1.45 -0.42
CA LEU A 26 16.68 1.37 0.56
C LEU A 26 16.82 0.08 1.38
N ASP A 27 17.04 0.22 2.68
CA ASP A 27 16.99 -0.83 3.69
C ASP A 27 15.77 -0.59 4.58
N LEU A 28 14.78 -1.50 4.51
CA LEU A 28 13.51 -1.41 5.21
C LEU A 28 13.08 -2.79 5.68
N THR A 29 12.55 -2.88 6.90
CA THR A 29 11.89 -4.06 7.43
C THR A 29 10.47 -3.71 7.87
N VAL A 30 9.49 -4.52 7.44
CA VAL A 30 8.08 -4.45 7.85
C VAL A 30 7.69 -5.79 8.45
N SER A 31 7.03 -5.76 9.60
CA SER A 31 6.61 -6.95 10.35
C SER A 31 5.35 -7.59 9.76
N ASP A 32 5.14 -8.89 10.01
CA ASP A 32 3.90 -9.59 9.60
C ASP A 32 2.70 -9.01 10.36
N GLY A 33 1.64 -8.66 9.63
CA GLY A 33 0.44 -8.01 10.16
C GLY A 33 0.55 -6.52 10.44
N GLU A 34 1.71 -5.91 10.21
CA GLU A 34 1.92 -4.47 10.41
C GLU A 34 1.19 -3.63 9.36
N LEU A 35 0.62 -2.49 9.76
CA LEU A 35 0.21 -1.42 8.87
C LEU A 35 1.32 -0.38 8.83
N PHE A 36 2.07 -0.36 7.75
CA PHE A 36 3.24 0.48 7.53
C PHE A 36 2.95 1.60 6.53
N ALA A 37 3.28 2.85 6.87
CA ALA A 37 3.20 3.97 5.94
C ALA A 37 4.57 4.35 5.39
N LEU A 38 4.70 4.47 4.07
CA LEU A 38 5.82 5.09 3.40
C LEU A 38 5.46 6.53 3.05
N LEU A 39 5.87 7.46 3.90
CA LEU A 39 5.55 8.88 3.82
C LEU A 39 6.65 9.65 3.08
N GLY A 40 6.29 10.60 2.23
CA GLY A 40 7.25 11.48 1.56
C GLY A 40 6.59 12.38 0.54
N VAL A 41 7.27 13.44 0.16
CA VAL A 41 6.78 14.37 -0.88
C VAL A 41 6.68 13.70 -2.25
N ASN A 42 6.04 14.37 -3.21
CA ASN A 42 6.00 13.89 -4.59
C ASN A 42 7.41 13.79 -5.17
N GLY A 43 7.69 12.68 -5.86
CA GLY A 43 9.04 12.38 -6.37
C GLY A 43 10.01 11.76 -5.36
N ALA A 44 9.62 11.53 -4.10
CA ALA A 44 10.48 10.92 -3.08
C ALA A 44 10.86 9.46 -3.37
N GLY A 45 10.18 8.77 -4.31
CA GLY A 45 10.46 7.38 -4.68
C GLY A 45 9.42 6.36 -4.18
N LYS A 46 8.32 6.80 -3.54
CA LYS A 46 7.29 5.93 -2.92
C LYS A 46 6.69 4.93 -3.93
N THR A 47 6.07 5.42 -5.00
CA THR A 47 5.47 4.58 -6.06
C THR A 47 6.51 3.68 -6.72
N THR A 48 7.74 4.16 -6.91
CA THR A 48 8.84 3.33 -7.46
C THR A 48 9.18 2.18 -6.53
N THR A 49 9.20 2.43 -5.22
CA THR A 49 9.42 1.39 -4.19
C THR A 49 8.32 0.34 -4.27
N VAL A 50 7.04 0.76 -4.27
CA VAL A 50 5.89 -0.17 -4.41
C VAL A 50 5.98 -0.96 -5.72
N LYS A 51 6.32 -0.33 -6.84
CA LYS A 51 6.49 -1.03 -8.14
C LYS A 51 7.59 -2.09 -8.11
N MET A 52 8.68 -1.87 -7.38
CA MET A 52 9.72 -2.90 -7.20
C MET A 52 9.22 -4.05 -6.31
N LEU A 53 8.67 -3.72 -5.13
CA LEU A 53 8.16 -4.72 -4.18
C LEU A 53 7.03 -5.58 -4.77
N SER A 54 6.19 -5.00 -5.63
CA SER A 54 5.13 -5.73 -6.35
C SER A 54 5.58 -6.42 -7.64
N CYS A 55 6.89 -6.45 -7.93
CA CYS A 55 7.45 -7.04 -9.14
C CYS A 55 6.89 -6.46 -10.46
N LEU A 56 6.41 -5.19 -10.43
CA LEU A 56 6.01 -4.45 -11.64
C LEU A 56 7.21 -3.83 -12.34
N THR A 57 8.30 -3.58 -11.61
CA THR A 57 9.58 -3.16 -12.19
C THR A 57 10.74 -3.86 -11.49
N LYS A 58 11.77 -4.23 -12.25
CA LYS A 58 12.98 -4.83 -11.67
C LYS A 58 13.84 -3.76 -10.98
N PRO A 59 14.45 -4.03 -9.82
CA PRO A 59 15.46 -3.16 -9.25
C PRO A 59 16.69 -3.09 -10.18
N THR A 60 17.44 -2.00 -10.08
CA THR A 60 18.75 -1.86 -10.75
C THR A 60 19.82 -2.62 -9.99
N SER A 61 19.74 -2.63 -8.65
CA SER A 61 20.59 -3.41 -7.75
C SER A 61 19.89 -3.62 -6.41
N GLY A 62 20.45 -4.49 -5.57
CA GLY A 62 19.82 -4.92 -4.32
C GLY A 62 18.69 -5.91 -4.55
N ASP A 63 18.01 -6.29 -3.47
CA ASP A 63 16.89 -7.22 -3.50
C ASP A 63 15.86 -6.86 -2.42
N ALA A 64 14.68 -7.48 -2.50
CA ALA A 64 13.71 -7.45 -1.43
C ALA A 64 13.08 -8.84 -1.26
N PHE A 65 12.78 -9.17 -0.01
CA PHE A 65 12.21 -10.45 0.36
C PHE A 65 10.81 -10.20 0.96
N LEU A 66 9.78 -10.80 0.34
CA LEU A 66 8.40 -10.74 0.81
C LEU A 66 8.02 -12.12 1.32
N MET A 67 7.74 -12.23 2.63
CA MET A 67 7.59 -13.54 3.30
C MET A 67 8.73 -14.51 2.95
N GLY A 68 9.98 -13.99 2.88
CA GLY A 68 11.16 -14.75 2.51
C GLY A 68 11.35 -15.02 1.01
N LYS A 69 10.44 -14.60 0.14
CA LYS A 69 10.52 -14.78 -1.31
C LYS A 69 11.17 -13.57 -1.98
N SER A 70 12.27 -13.76 -2.71
CA SER A 70 12.99 -12.68 -3.41
C SER A 70 12.20 -12.15 -4.61
N ILE A 71 12.14 -10.82 -4.75
CA ILE A 71 11.54 -10.15 -5.92
C ILE A 71 12.37 -10.31 -7.20
N VAL A 72 13.65 -10.64 -7.06
CA VAL A 72 14.60 -10.80 -8.18
C VAL A 72 14.60 -12.24 -8.68
N THR A 73 14.76 -13.22 -7.79
CA THR A 73 14.92 -14.63 -8.16
C THR A 73 13.62 -15.41 -8.18
N ASN A 74 12.58 -14.96 -7.46
CA ASN A 74 11.30 -15.67 -7.38
C ASN A 74 10.08 -14.72 -7.49
N PRO A 75 10.01 -13.86 -8.53
CA PRO A 75 8.94 -12.86 -8.66
C PRO A 75 7.54 -13.48 -8.85
N ALA A 76 7.43 -14.67 -9.42
CA ALA A 76 6.15 -15.37 -9.56
C ALA A 76 5.54 -15.70 -8.21
N ALA A 77 6.33 -16.31 -7.32
CA ALA A 77 5.88 -16.66 -5.98
C ALA A 77 5.59 -15.42 -5.10
N VAL A 78 6.26 -14.29 -5.36
CA VAL A 78 5.92 -13.01 -4.72
C VAL A 78 4.53 -12.54 -5.16
N LYS A 79 4.24 -12.57 -6.47
CA LYS A 79 2.94 -12.14 -7.02
C LYS A 79 1.74 -12.94 -6.50
N GLU A 80 1.95 -14.20 -6.10
CA GLU A 80 0.90 -15.05 -5.52
C GLU A 80 0.46 -14.60 -4.11
N ILE A 81 1.30 -13.87 -3.39
CA ILE A 81 1.07 -13.50 -1.98
C ILE A 81 0.81 -12.01 -1.78
N ILE A 82 0.75 -11.22 -2.84
CA ILE A 82 0.53 -9.78 -2.77
C ILE A 82 -0.77 -9.37 -3.46
N GLY A 83 -1.38 -8.30 -2.93
CA GLY A 83 -2.40 -7.52 -3.60
C GLY A 83 -1.90 -6.09 -3.81
N VAL A 84 -2.33 -5.44 -4.89
CA VAL A 84 -1.94 -4.06 -5.20
C VAL A 84 -3.16 -3.26 -5.61
N SER A 85 -3.41 -2.15 -4.90
CA SER A 85 -4.33 -1.10 -5.35
C SER A 85 -3.49 0.10 -5.78
N PRO A 86 -3.33 0.33 -7.09
CA PRO A 86 -2.49 1.42 -7.61
C PRO A 86 -3.11 2.79 -7.39
N GLN A 87 -2.33 3.85 -7.59
CA GLN A 87 -2.78 5.24 -7.47
C GLN A 87 -3.96 5.55 -8.40
N GLU A 88 -3.89 5.13 -9.66
CA GLU A 88 -5.04 5.13 -10.57
C GLU A 88 -5.90 3.90 -10.30
N THR A 89 -7.20 4.09 -10.11
CA THR A 89 -8.09 2.97 -9.80
C THR A 89 -8.16 1.99 -10.97
N ALA A 90 -7.80 0.73 -10.72
CA ALA A 90 -7.79 -0.34 -11.72
C ALA A 90 -9.18 -1.00 -11.85
N VAL A 91 -10.24 -0.20 -12.00
CA VAL A 91 -11.61 -0.69 -12.18
C VAL A 91 -12.02 -0.69 -13.65
N ALA A 92 -12.79 -1.69 -14.07
CA ALA A 92 -13.40 -1.72 -15.41
C ALA A 92 -14.68 -0.85 -15.40
N PRO A 93 -14.67 0.37 -16.00
CA PRO A 93 -15.76 1.33 -15.83
C PRO A 93 -17.08 0.88 -16.46
N GLY A 94 -17.03 0.00 -17.46
CA GLY A 94 -18.20 -0.58 -18.13
C GLY A 94 -18.90 -1.67 -17.34
N LEU A 95 -18.22 -2.27 -16.36
CA LEU A 95 -18.73 -3.32 -15.50
C LEU A 95 -19.33 -2.74 -14.21
N THR A 96 -20.28 -3.46 -13.62
CA THR A 96 -20.81 -3.17 -12.28
C THR A 96 -19.76 -3.47 -11.21
N VAL A 97 -20.00 -3.02 -9.97
CA VAL A 97 -19.19 -3.38 -8.81
C VAL A 97 -19.07 -4.90 -8.68
N ARG A 98 -20.21 -5.60 -8.74
CA ARG A 98 -20.28 -7.06 -8.71
C ARG A 98 -19.41 -7.68 -9.79
N GLU A 99 -19.60 -7.29 -11.06
CA GLU A 99 -18.88 -7.86 -12.19
C GLU A 99 -17.36 -7.61 -12.12
N ASN A 100 -16.91 -6.45 -11.59
CA ASN A 100 -15.50 -6.20 -11.33
C ASN A 100 -14.90 -7.20 -10.31
N LEU A 101 -15.61 -7.45 -9.21
CA LEU A 101 -15.17 -8.42 -8.20
C LEU A 101 -15.22 -9.86 -8.75
N GLU A 102 -16.29 -10.23 -9.47
CA GLU A 102 -16.42 -11.55 -10.11
C GLU A 102 -15.31 -11.79 -11.15
N LEU A 103 -14.94 -10.76 -11.91
CA LEU A 103 -13.85 -10.82 -12.88
C LEU A 103 -12.52 -11.16 -12.20
N MET A 104 -12.20 -10.49 -11.08
CA MET A 104 -11.00 -10.81 -10.31
C MET A 104 -11.03 -12.22 -9.75
N CYS A 105 -12.17 -12.66 -9.22
CA CYS A 105 -12.32 -14.04 -8.75
C CYS A 105 -12.12 -15.06 -9.89
N ALA A 106 -12.57 -14.75 -11.10
CA ALA A 106 -12.39 -15.61 -12.27
C ALA A 106 -10.90 -15.71 -12.66
N PHE A 107 -10.15 -14.60 -12.65
CA PHE A 107 -8.71 -14.61 -12.89
C PHE A 107 -7.94 -15.48 -11.89
N HIS A 108 -8.43 -15.57 -10.64
CA HIS A 108 -7.85 -16.43 -9.60
C HIS A 108 -8.42 -17.87 -9.60
N GLY A 109 -9.22 -18.24 -10.60
CA GLY A 109 -9.72 -19.62 -10.78
C GLY A 109 -10.77 -20.04 -9.75
N PHE A 110 -11.48 -19.10 -9.10
CA PHE A 110 -12.51 -19.44 -8.12
C PHE A 110 -13.71 -20.11 -8.78
N SER A 111 -14.25 -21.17 -8.15
CA SER A 111 -15.52 -21.77 -8.54
C SER A 111 -16.66 -20.75 -8.46
N ALA A 112 -17.78 -21.01 -9.16
CA ALA A 112 -18.93 -20.11 -9.15
C ALA A 112 -19.47 -19.83 -7.74
N GLU A 113 -19.50 -20.85 -6.88
CA GLU A 113 -19.93 -20.73 -5.48
C GLU A 113 -18.96 -19.86 -4.65
N LYS A 114 -17.65 -20.17 -4.70
CA LYS A 114 -16.62 -19.37 -4.00
C LYS A 114 -16.59 -17.94 -4.50
N ARG A 115 -16.80 -17.71 -5.79
CA ARG A 115 -16.85 -16.37 -6.41
C ARG A 115 -17.99 -15.55 -5.82
N ARG A 116 -19.23 -16.13 -5.75
CA ARG A 116 -20.37 -15.45 -5.18
C ARG A 116 -20.13 -15.07 -3.71
N ALA A 117 -19.72 -16.03 -2.89
CA ALA A 117 -19.45 -15.79 -1.46
C ALA A 117 -18.39 -14.70 -1.27
N LYS A 118 -17.27 -14.75 -2.05
CA LYS A 118 -16.17 -13.78 -1.94
C LYS A 118 -16.57 -12.38 -2.39
N THR A 119 -17.36 -12.24 -3.44
CA THR A 119 -17.84 -10.93 -3.91
C THR A 119 -18.81 -10.30 -2.90
N GLU A 120 -19.71 -11.08 -2.30
CA GLU A 120 -20.62 -10.60 -1.26
C GLU A 120 -19.86 -10.19 0.01
N GLU A 121 -18.89 -11.02 0.47
CA GLU A 121 -18.01 -10.69 1.60
C GLU A 121 -17.28 -9.36 1.41
N LEU A 122 -16.59 -9.21 0.27
CA LEU A 122 -15.81 -8.01 -0.01
C LEU A 122 -16.69 -6.77 -0.23
N ALA A 123 -17.84 -6.92 -0.87
CA ALA A 123 -18.80 -5.83 -1.04
C ALA A 123 -19.26 -5.31 0.32
N SER A 124 -19.68 -6.19 1.22
CA SER A 124 -20.11 -5.82 2.57
C SER A 124 -18.96 -5.19 3.37
N ARG A 125 -17.77 -5.79 3.36
CA ARG A 125 -16.61 -5.28 4.11
C ARG A 125 -16.18 -3.87 3.69
N PHE A 126 -16.32 -3.53 2.42
CA PHE A 126 -15.97 -2.20 1.88
C PHE A 126 -17.17 -1.29 1.70
N GLY A 127 -18.36 -1.66 2.25
CA GLY A 127 -19.59 -0.88 2.21
C GLY A 127 -20.13 -0.68 0.80
N LEU A 128 -19.84 -1.59 -0.14
CA LEU A 128 -20.22 -1.47 -1.55
C LEU A 128 -21.64 -1.98 -1.85
N ASP A 129 -22.38 -2.47 -0.84
CA ASP A 129 -23.71 -3.08 -0.99
C ASP A 129 -24.70 -2.16 -1.71
N SER A 130 -24.75 -0.88 -1.32
CA SER A 130 -25.67 0.13 -1.89
C SER A 130 -25.39 0.47 -3.35
N VAL A 131 -24.21 0.12 -3.85
CA VAL A 131 -23.77 0.38 -5.23
C VAL A 131 -23.43 -0.90 -6.01
N TYR A 132 -23.70 -2.08 -5.44
CA TYR A 132 -23.27 -3.39 -5.96
C TYR A 132 -23.66 -3.64 -7.42
N GLY A 133 -24.86 -3.22 -7.83
CA GLY A 133 -25.35 -3.31 -9.20
C GLY A 133 -25.05 -2.11 -10.10
N LYS A 134 -24.36 -1.06 -9.58
CA LYS A 134 -24.03 0.14 -10.37
C LYS A 134 -22.74 -0.07 -11.15
N LYS A 135 -22.67 0.48 -12.37
CA LYS A 135 -21.44 0.48 -13.18
C LYS A 135 -20.34 1.31 -12.48
N ALA A 136 -19.13 0.76 -12.43
CA ALA A 136 -17.99 1.41 -11.75
C ALA A 136 -17.69 2.80 -12.29
N GLY A 137 -17.84 3.03 -13.60
CA GLY A 137 -17.64 4.36 -14.20
C GLY A 137 -18.64 5.43 -13.79
N LYS A 138 -19.75 5.06 -13.12
CA LYS A 138 -20.77 6.01 -12.58
C LYS A 138 -20.59 6.28 -11.08
N LEU A 139 -19.60 5.68 -10.43
CA LEU A 139 -19.32 5.86 -9.03
C LEU A 139 -18.45 7.10 -8.79
N SER A 140 -18.58 7.70 -7.60
CA SER A 140 -17.60 8.71 -7.14
C SER A 140 -16.22 8.09 -6.96
N GLY A 141 -15.17 8.93 -6.92
CA GLY A 141 -13.80 8.48 -6.71
C GLY A 141 -13.61 7.61 -5.46
N GLY A 142 -14.29 7.96 -4.35
CA GLY A 142 -14.25 7.18 -3.12
C GLY A 142 -14.81 5.76 -3.28
N TRP A 143 -15.93 5.60 -3.97
CA TRP A 143 -16.49 4.28 -4.26
C TRP A 143 -15.59 3.47 -5.21
N GLN A 144 -15.02 4.11 -6.22
CA GLN A 144 -14.07 3.44 -7.13
C GLN A 144 -12.80 3.01 -6.37
N ARG A 145 -12.32 3.82 -5.43
CA ARG A 145 -11.15 3.49 -4.60
C ARG A 145 -11.44 2.29 -3.70
N ARG A 146 -12.59 2.26 -3.01
CA ARG A 146 -13.02 1.11 -2.20
C ARG A 146 -13.12 -0.16 -3.05
N LEU A 147 -13.69 -0.07 -4.24
CA LEU A 147 -13.77 -1.19 -5.18
C LEU A 147 -12.36 -1.67 -5.60
N SER A 148 -11.45 -0.77 -5.94
CA SER A 148 -10.07 -1.10 -6.30
C SER A 148 -9.34 -1.87 -5.19
N ILE A 149 -9.52 -1.45 -3.92
CA ILE A 149 -8.93 -2.15 -2.77
C ILE A 149 -9.60 -3.50 -2.55
N ALA A 150 -10.93 -3.59 -2.64
CA ALA A 150 -11.66 -4.84 -2.54
C ALA A 150 -11.19 -5.85 -3.61
N MET A 151 -11.00 -5.38 -4.86
CA MET A 151 -10.46 -6.21 -5.94
C MET A 151 -9.05 -6.74 -5.64
N ALA A 152 -8.18 -5.93 -5.04
CA ALA A 152 -6.83 -6.33 -4.63
C ALA A 152 -6.83 -7.39 -3.51
N LEU A 153 -7.92 -7.52 -2.76
CA LEU A 153 -8.08 -8.50 -1.67
C LEU A 153 -8.73 -9.82 -2.11
N VAL A 154 -9.18 -9.92 -3.37
CA VAL A 154 -9.83 -11.15 -3.88
C VAL A 154 -8.92 -12.37 -3.73
N SER A 155 -7.63 -12.24 -4.00
CA SER A 155 -6.64 -13.32 -3.92
C SER A 155 -6.26 -13.72 -2.48
N GLU A 156 -6.84 -13.08 -1.45
CA GLU A 156 -6.47 -13.29 -0.05
C GLU A 156 -4.96 -13.09 0.21
N PRO A 157 -4.41 -11.93 -0.20
CA PRO A 157 -2.98 -11.70 -0.14
C PRO A 157 -2.47 -11.66 1.30
N ARG A 158 -1.20 -12.01 1.49
CA ARG A 158 -0.48 -11.83 2.77
C ARG A 158 0.01 -10.40 2.94
N ILE A 159 0.26 -9.70 1.84
CA ILE A 159 0.75 -8.32 1.82
C ILE A 159 -0.10 -7.52 0.83
N LEU A 160 -0.64 -6.38 1.27
CA LEU A 160 -1.41 -5.45 0.45
C LEU A 160 -0.62 -4.15 0.29
N PHE A 161 -0.40 -3.73 -0.96
CA PHE A 161 0.15 -2.43 -1.30
C PHE A 161 -0.98 -1.46 -1.70
N LEU A 162 -1.01 -0.29 -1.06
CA LEU A 162 -1.94 0.81 -1.34
C LEU A 162 -1.13 2.04 -1.76
N ASP A 163 -1.17 2.39 -3.04
CA ASP A 163 -0.43 3.56 -3.54
C ASP A 163 -1.33 4.79 -3.55
N GLU A 164 -1.06 5.76 -2.65
CA GLU A 164 -1.81 7.00 -2.45
C GLU A 164 -3.35 6.76 -2.34
N PRO A 165 -3.82 5.93 -1.37
CA PRO A 165 -5.20 5.42 -1.36
C PRO A 165 -6.27 6.48 -1.21
N THR A 166 -5.97 7.64 -0.60
CA THR A 166 -6.95 8.70 -0.34
C THR A 166 -6.78 9.92 -1.23
N LEU A 167 -5.88 9.86 -2.23
CA LEU A 167 -5.64 10.97 -3.13
C LEU A 167 -6.93 11.41 -3.85
N GLY A 168 -7.27 12.70 -3.74
CA GLY A 168 -8.44 13.28 -4.40
C GLY A 168 -9.79 12.95 -3.76
N LEU A 169 -9.81 12.31 -2.58
CA LEU A 169 -11.05 12.06 -1.84
C LEU A 169 -11.40 13.25 -0.94
N ASP A 170 -12.70 13.49 -0.79
CA ASP A 170 -13.22 14.38 0.25
C ASP A 170 -13.03 13.80 1.66
N VAL A 171 -13.28 14.61 2.68
CA VAL A 171 -13.02 14.25 4.09
C VAL A 171 -13.84 13.03 4.54
N LEU A 172 -15.12 12.93 4.13
CA LEU A 172 -15.98 11.81 4.53
C LEU A 172 -15.55 10.52 3.85
N ALA A 173 -15.34 10.54 2.52
CA ALA A 173 -14.86 9.39 1.77
C ALA A 173 -13.49 8.89 2.27
N ARG A 174 -12.61 9.81 2.71
CA ARG A 174 -11.32 9.50 3.33
C ARG A 174 -11.50 8.78 4.67
N SER A 175 -12.34 9.32 5.56
CA SER A 175 -12.61 8.72 6.88
C SER A 175 -13.14 7.30 6.74
N ASP A 176 -14.13 7.11 5.88
CA ASP A 176 -14.71 5.79 5.61
C ASP A 176 -13.70 4.79 5.04
N LEU A 177 -12.78 5.27 4.17
CA LEU A 177 -11.72 4.43 3.63
C LEU A 177 -10.70 4.05 4.70
N TRP A 178 -10.36 4.98 5.60
CA TRP A 178 -9.47 4.71 6.73
C TRP A 178 -10.02 3.61 7.63
N ASP A 179 -11.31 3.61 7.93
CA ASP A 179 -11.94 2.56 8.74
C ASP A 179 -11.86 1.20 8.05
N ALA A 180 -12.10 1.16 6.74
CA ALA A 180 -11.95 -0.06 5.96
C ALA A 180 -10.50 -0.59 5.99
N VAL A 181 -9.49 0.29 5.84
CA VAL A 181 -8.06 -0.06 5.89
C VAL A 181 -7.66 -0.50 7.31
N ARG A 182 -8.11 0.20 8.36
CA ARG A 182 -7.88 -0.21 9.76
C ARG A 182 -8.40 -1.61 10.06
N SER A 183 -9.50 -2.01 9.45
CA SER A 183 -10.07 -3.36 9.63
C SER A 183 -9.16 -4.49 9.14
N LEU A 184 -8.12 -4.17 8.35
CA LEU A 184 -7.12 -5.10 7.84
C LEU A 184 -5.96 -5.33 8.82
N LYS A 185 -5.72 -4.37 9.73
CA LYS A 185 -4.60 -4.40 10.68
C LYS A 185 -4.58 -5.68 11.50
N GLY A 186 -3.40 -6.27 11.66
CA GLY A 186 -3.18 -7.54 12.35
C GLY A 186 -3.64 -8.79 11.59
N LYS A 187 -4.39 -8.65 10.47
CA LYS A 187 -4.86 -9.76 9.64
C LYS A 187 -3.97 -10.02 8.44
N ILE A 188 -3.53 -8.94 7.80
CA ILE A 188 -2.59 -8.94 6.69
C ILE A 188 -1.60 -7.79 6.88
N THR A 189 -0.42 -7.90 6.28
CA THR A 189 0.53 -6.78 6.23
C THR A 189 0.06 -5.76 5.21
N VAL A 190 -0.02 -4.48 5.59
CA VAL A 190 -0.41 -3.40 4.68
C VAL A 190 0.74 -2.40 4.56
N VAL A 191 1.13 -2.09 3.33
CA VAL A 191 2.06 -1.00 3.04
C VAL A 191 1.31 0.05 2.24
N LEU A 192 1.09 1.21 2.84
CA LEU A 192 0.51 2.34 2.13
C LEU A 192 1.57 3.39 1.82
N THR A 193 1.47 4.02 0.67
CA THR A 193 2.23 5.23 0.37
C THR A 193 1.33 6.44 0.50
N THR A 194 1.87 7.52 1.01
CA THR A 194 1.12 8.78 1.12
C THR A 194 2.05 9.99 1.18
N HIS A 195 1.53 11.14 0.87
CA HIS A 195 2.13 12.43 1.18
C HIS A 195 1.33 13.20 2.24
N TYR A 196 0.22 12.61 2.72
CA TYR A 196 -0.59 13.17 3.80
C TYR A 196 -0.10 12.66 5.16
N MET A 197 0.42 13.58 5.98
CA MET A 197 0.95 13.27 7.31
C MET A 197 -0.14 12.74 8.24
N GLU A 198 -1.34 13.33 8.18
CA GLU A 198 -2.52 12.88 8.94
C GLU A 198 -2.88 11.42 8.65
N GLU A 199 -2.78 10.98 7.38
CA GLU A 199 -3.07 9.61 6.98
C GLU A 199 -2.04 8.64 7.57
N ALA A 200 -0.76 8.98 7.45
CA ALA A 200 0.32 8.17 7.99
C ALA A 200 0.19 8.03 9.51
N GLU A 201 -0.05 9.12 10.22
CA GLU A 201 -0.19 9.14 11.68
C GLU A 201 -1.45 8.38 12.15
N ALA A 202 -2.59 8.57 11.47
CA ALA A 202 -3.85 7.98 11.87
C ALA A 202 -3.95 6.48 11.63
N LEU A 203 -3.28 5.94 10.61
CA LEU A 203 -3.45 4.56 10.18
C LEU A 203 -2.32 3.63 10.59
N SER A 204 -1.06 4.09 10.53
CA SER A 204 0.07 3.17 10.57
C SER A 204 0.58 2.87 11.97
N ASP A 205 1.14 1.68 12.14
CA ASP A 205 1.91 1.30 13.33
C ASP A 205 3.28 1.98 13.32
N ARG A 206 3.91 2.00 12.14
CA ARG A 206 5.19 2.67 11.91
C ARG A 206 5.16 3.41 10.58
N ILE A 207 5.95 4.46 10.53
CA ILE A 207 6.09 5.36 9.39
C ILE A 207 7.56 5.37 8.96
N GLY A 208 7.82 5.13 7.67
CA GLY A 208 9.11 5.38 7.05
C GLY A 208 9.09 6.69 6.29
N ILE A 209 9.93 7.65 6.66
CA ILE A 209 10.06 8.92 5.94
C ILE A 209 11.03 8.73 4.77
N LEU A 210 10.51 8.84 3.55
CA LEU A 210 11.28 8.75 2.30
C LEU A 210 11.53 10.15 1.74
N SER A 211 12.79 10.47 1.50
CA SER A 211 13.21 11.74 0.89
C SER A 211 14.34 11.50 -0.10
N HIS A 212 14.23 12.05 -1.33
CA HIS A 212 15.22 11.91 -2.40
C HIS A 212 15.67 10.44 -2.65
N GLY A 213 14.71 9.52 -2.66
CA GLY A 213 14.94 8.10 -2.89
C GLY A 213 15.59 7.35 -1.72
N ARG A 214 15.78 7.96 -0.56
CA ARG A 214 16.39 7.35 0.64
C ARG A 214 15.40 7.31 1.79
N LEU A 215 15.41 6.21 2.54
CA LEU A 215 14.75 6.15 3.84
C LEU A 215 15.58 6.98 4.83
N ARG A 216 14.99 8.02 5.39
CA ARG A 216 15.65 8.90 6.35
C ARG A 216 15.62 8.31 7.76
N ILE A 217 14.41 7.92 8.15
CA ILE A 217 14.13 7.38 9.47
C ILE A 217 12.87 6.52 9.40
N CYS A 218 12.71 5.60 10.34
CA CYS A 218 11.53 4.75 10.46
C CYS A 218 11.21 4.54 11.95
N GLY A 219 9.96 4.71 12.33
CA GLY A 219 9.48 4.52 13.70
C GLY A 219 8.00 4.81 13.83
N THR A 220 7.46 4.74 15.04
CA THR A 220 6.12 5.25 15.36
C THR A 220 6.08 6.78 15.23
N ALA A 221 4.91 7.38 15.06
CA ALA A 221 4.79 8.84 15.02
C ALA A 221 5.43 9.50 16.26
N GLN A 222 5.26 8.91 17.45
CA GLN A 222 5.86 9.40 18.70
C GLN A 222 7.39 9.33 18.69
N GLU A 223 7.97 8.23 18.21
CA GLU A 223 9.44 8.10 18.08
C GLU A 223 10.01 9.10 17.09
N LEU A 224 9.30 9.36 15.98
CA LEU A 224 9.70 10.35 14.97
C LEU A 224 9.63 11.78 15.52
N CYS A 225 8.58 12.13 16.27
CA CYS A 225 8.50 13.41 16.99
C CYS A 225 9.64 13.58 17.98
N ALA A 226 9.91 12.55 18.79
CA ALA A 226 11.01 12.58 19.75
C ALA A 226 12.38 12.74 19.09
N ALA A 227 12.63 12.02 17.98
CA ALA A 227 13.88 12.12 17.23
C ALA A 227 14.10 13.51 16.60
N ALA A 228 13.01 14.17 16.18
CA ALA A 228 13.05 15.55 15.68
C ALA A 228 13.13 16.62 16.79
N GLY A 229 12.80 16.26 18.04
CA GLY A 229 12.62 17.22 19.13
C GLY A 229 11.38 18.08 18.98
N GLU A 230 10.33 17.55 18.34
CA GLU A 230 9.08 18.25 18.04
C GLU A 230 7.90 17.57 18.74
N THR A 231 6.84 18.36 19.02
CA THR A 231 5.60 17.84 19.62
C THR A 231 4.54 17.48 18.59
N ARG A 232 4.58 18.09 17.39
CA ARG A 232 3.65 17.87 16.29
C ARG A 232 4.35 17.06 15.19
N PHE A 233 3.64 16.05 14.68
CA PHE A 233 4.21 15.18 13.65
C PHE A 233 4.52 15.92 12.34
N GLU A 234 3.74 16.93 11.99
CA GLU A 234 3.99 17.77 10.80
C GLU A 234 5.34 18.50 10.88
N GLU A 235 5.65 19.08 12.04
CA GLU A 235 6.93 19.79 12.30
C GLU A 235 8.10 18.80 12.28
N ALA A 236 7.91 17.62 12.89
CA ALA A 236 8.88 16.54 12.86
C ALA A 236 9.16 16.06 11.43
N PHE A 237 8.13 15.88 10.62
CA PHE A 237 8.28 15.47 9.22
C PHE A 237 9.08 16.49 8.41
N ILE A 238 8.78 17.79 8.52
CA ILE A 238 9.49 18.85 7.79
C ILE A 238 10.99 18.81 8.12
N LYS A 239 11.33 18.66 9.39
CA LYS A 239 12.72 18.61 9.86
C LYS A 239 13.43 17.34 9.36
N LEU A 240 12.85 16.17 9.58
CA LEU A 240 13.44 14.88 9.23
C LEU A 240 13.52 14.65 7.71
N ALA A 241 12.56 15.16 6.93
CA ALA A 241 12.60 15.09 5.47
C ALA A 241 13.56 16.10 4.86
N GLY A 242 13.78 17.25 5.52
CA GLY A 242 14.63 18.35 5.07
C GLY A 242 16.11 18.18 5.42
N GLU A 243 16.47 17.37 6.40
CA GLU A 243 17.88 17.11 6.78
C GLU A 243 18.58 16.32 5.66
N GLY A 244 19.20 17.05 4.72
CA GLY A 244 19.94 16.47 3.59
C GLY A 244 19.97 17.32 2.33
N VAL A 245 19.49 18.55 2.39
CA VAL A 245 19.73 19.57 1.36
C VAL A 245 20.93 20.42 1.83
N GLN A 246 22.12 19.88 1.68
CA GLN A 246 23.39 20.59 1.55
C GLN A 246 24.13 20.03 0.34
#